data_5889e1b472e8f52ca0711f5d1dbf5e9e
#
_entry.id   5889e1b472e8f52ca0711f5d1dbf5e9e
#
_cell.length_a   1.000
_cell.length_b   1.000
_cell.length_c   1.000
_cell.angle_alpha   90.00
_cell.angle_beta   90.00
_cell.angle_gamma   90.00
#
_symmetry.space_group_name_H-M   'P 1'
#
loop_
_entity.id
_entity.type
_entity.pdbx_description
1 polymer ?
#
loop_
_entity_poly.entity_id
_entity_poly.type
_entity_poly.pdbx_seq_one_letter_code
_entity_poly.pdbx_strand_id
1 'polypeptide(L)'
;MKKYIFMTLTVALLGLTACTEDAFDRINKDYEHPSPEAVPAALQLTDAIMSTGFSTVSGDFAFYLSSLNEQEIGMGNNQLMFAEMRNSSEWAASTTFNNVWNSIYGNLQNIRQMQSKIENEVPGNVGQFDILGMAQVLEAVNFGVLTDMFGDIPYSEAVQGQGNLQPKLDAQKDVYTGILATLDKAIGNLEKGKSLTSAGNQDIAYKGVASKWLAAAHALKARYLLHKLAVEPNVLQK
;
A
#
# COMPACT_ATOMS: atom_id res chain seq x y z
N MET A 1 10.05 -66.23 -7.70
CA MET A 1 9.63 -65.04 -8.45
C MET A 1 8.40 -64.33 -7.88
N LYS A 2 7.26 -64.94 -7.67
CA LYS A 2 6.05 -64.30 -7.12
C LYS A 2 6.24 -63.61 -5.76
N LYS A 3 7.03 -64.15 -4.83
CA LYS A 3 7.31 -63.50 -3.54
C LYS A 3 8.09 -62.22 -3.63
N TYR A 4 9.03 -62.09 -4.57
CA TYR A 4 9.82 -60.87 -4.77
C TYR A 4 9.01 -59.78 -5.47
N ILE A 5 8.11 -60.16 -6.39
CA ILE A 5 7.19 -59.22 -7.04
C ILE A 5 6.20 -58.60 -6.02
N PHE A 6 5.71 -59.42 -5.06
CA PHE A 6 4.82 -58.96 -4.00
C PHE A 6 5.56 -57.99 -3.05
N MET A 7 6.80 -58.31 -2.71
CA MET A 7 7.63 -57.49 -1.83
C MET A 7 8.02 -56.15 -2.43
N THR A 8 8.34 -56.12 -3.74
CA THR A 8 8.60 -54.87 -4.45
C THR A 8 7.34 -54.04 -4.64
N LEU A 9 6.19 -54.64 -4.86
CA LEU A 9 4.92 -53.92 -4.96
C LEU A 9 4.52 -53.28 -3.63
N THR A 10 4.73 -53.96 -2.51
CA THR A 10 4.44 -53.44 -1.18
C THR A 10 5.35 -52.29 -0.80
N VAL A 11 6.63 -52.34 -1.12
CA VAL A 11 7.58 -51.24 -0.89
C VAL A 11 7.25 -50.03 -1.77
N ALA A 12 6.82 -50.24 -3.01
CA ALA A 12 6.38 -49.14 -3.92
C ALA A 12 5.08 -48.48 -3.43
N LEU A 13 4.12 -49.25 -2.87
CA LEU A 13 2.90 -48.64 -2.31
C LEU A 13 3.16 -47.84 -1.02
N LEU A 14 4.11 -48.24 -0.20
CA LEU A 14 4.49 -47.51 1.02
C LEU A 14 5.22 -46.18 0.71
N GLY A 15 5.88 -46.09 -0.43
CA GLY A 15 6.53 -44.85 -0.91
C GLY A 15 5.57 -43.76 -1.41
N LEU A 16 4.33 -44.11 -1.76
CA LEU A 16 3.34 -43.16 -2.28
C LEU A 16 2.59 -42.37 -1.19
N THR A 17 2.73 -42.74 0.08
CA THR A 17 2.08 -42.06 1.21
C THR A 17 2.99 -41.06 1.95
N ALA A 18 4.23 -40.86 1.47
CA ALA A 18 5.25 -40.09 2.18
C ALA A 18 5.07 -38.56 2.08
N CYS A 19 4.25 -38.07 1.16
CA CYS A 19 3.99 -36.64 1.01
C CYS A 19 2.48 -36.41 0.93
N THR A 20 1.81 -36.35 2.10
CA THR A 20 0.43 -35.88 2.17
C THR A 20 0.41 -34.36 2.30
N GLU A 21 -0.58 -33.67 1.69
CA GLU A 21 -0.79 -32.23 1.84
C GLU A 21 -0.79 -31.80 3.31
N ASP A 22 -1.40 -32.58 4.18
CA ASP A 22 -1.40 -32.36 5.64
C ASP A 22 0.00 -32.26 6.26
N ALA A 23 0.99 -33.00 5.72
CA ALA A 23 2.36 -32.94 6.21
C ALA A 23 3.05 -31.66 5.76
N PHE A 24 2.79 -31.20 4.54
CA PHE A 24 3.29 -29.91 4.03
C PHE A 24 2.62 -28.74 4.74
N ASP A 25 1.32 -28.77 4.93
CA ASP A 25 0.58 -27.73 5.64
C ASP A 25 1.07 -27.58 7.09
N ARG A 26 1.37 -28.69 7.76
CA ARG A 26 1.91 -28.67 9.12
C ARG A 26 3.33 -28.11 9.18
N ILE A 27 4.19 -28.41 8.19
CA ILE A 27 5.56 -27.92 8.12
C ILE A 27 5.60 -26.46 7.71
N ASN A 28 4.72 -26.05 6.80
CA ASN A 28 4.63 -24.69 6.29
C ASN A 28 3.83 -23.73 7.17
N LYS A 29 3.17 -24.25 8.22
CA LYS A 29 2.42 -23.41 9.15
C LYS A 29 3.41 -22.59 9.96
N ASP A 30 3.44 -21.29 9.70
CA ASP A 30 4.22 -20.34 10.48
C ASP A 30 3.52 -20.10 11.82
N TYR A 31 4.13 -20.61 12.89
CA TYR A 31 3.62 -20.45 14.26
C TYR A 31 4.19 -19.20 14.94
N GLU A 32 5.23 -18.59 14.38
CA GLU A 32 5.91 -17.44 14.97
C GLU A 32 5.33 -16.12 14.44
N HIS A 33 4.77 -16.12 13.23
CA HIS A 33 4.15 -14.96 12.65
C HIS A 33 2.63 -15.17 12.55
N PRO A 34 1.83 -14.31 13.17
CA PRO A 34 0.38 -14.39 13.04
C PRO A 34 -0.02 -14.17 11.58
N SER A 35 -1.02 -14.90 11.11
CA SER A 35 -1.57 -14.64 9.78
C SER A 35 -2.04 -13.17 9.68
N PRO A 36 -1.91 -12.54 8.52
CA PRO A 36 -2.35 -11.15 8.35
C PRO A 36 -3.78 -10.90 8.83
N GLU A 37 -4.66 -11.90 8.71
CA GLU A 37 -6.05 -11.82 9.16
C GLU A 37 -6.18 -11.81 10.68
N ALA A 38 -5.24 -12.41 11.40
CA ALA A 38 -5.25 -12.47 12.87
C ALA A 38 -4.94 -11.12 13.54
N VAL A 39 -4.29 -10.19 12.80
CA VAL A 39 -3.94 -8.87 13.33
C VAL A 39 -5.09 -7.89 13.08
N PRO A 40 -5.71 -7.29 14.12
CA PRO A 40 -6.73 -6.26 13.94
C PRO A 40 -6.26 -5.08 13.09
N ALA A 41 -7.13 -4.55 12.23
CA ALA A 41 -6.82 -3.39 11.38
C ALA A 41 -6.34 -2.17 12.17
N ALA A 42 -6.89 -1.94 13.36
CA ALA A 42 -6.47 -0.87 14.26
C ALA A 42 -4.97 -0.91 14.59
N LEU A 43 -4.39 -2.08 14.80
CA LEU A 43 -2.97 -2.23 15.13
C LEU A 43 -2.05 -1.96 13.93
N GLN A 44 -2.54 -2.15 12.71
CA GLN A 44 -1.78 -1.86 11.49
C GLN A 44 -1.76 -0.36 11.15
N LEU A 45 -2.68 0.44 11.73
CA LEU A 45 -2.81 1.86 11.42
C LEU A 45 -1.54 2.66 11.74
N THR A 46 -0.89 2.37 12.86
CA THR A 46 0.36 3.03 13.24
C THR A 46 1.44 2.86 12.17
N ASP A 47 1.63 1.62 11.71
CA ASP A 47 2.61 1.31 10.66
C ASP A 47 2.25 1.99 9.33
N ALA A 48 0.98 1.95 8.94
CA ALA A 48 0.52 2.61 7.72
C ALA A 48 0.75 4.13 7.74
N ILE A 49 0.52 4.79 8.89
CA ILE A 49 0.80 6.23 9.06
C ILE A 49 2.30 6.49 9.03
N MET A 50 3.09 5.71 9.77
CA MET A 50 4.55 5.84 9.82
C MET A 50 5.17 5.65 8.43
N SER A 51 4.80 4.58 7.74
CA SER A 51 5.29 4.28 6.39
C SER A 51 4.88 5.37 5.39
N THR A 52 3.66 5.91 5.48
CA THR A 52 3.26 7.07 4.67
C THR A 52 4.12 8.30 4.97
N GLY A 53 4.38 8.60 6.23
CA GLY A 53 5.21 9.74 6.64
C GLY A 53 6.65 9.61 6.19
N PHE A 54 7.30 8.49 6.50
CA PHE A 54 8.74 8.31 6.28
C PHE A 54 9.09 7.87 4.85
N SER A 55 8.29 7.00 4.23
CA SER A 55 8.63 6.47 2.90
C SER A 55 8.01 7.29 1.77
N THR A 56 6.77 7.74 1.94
CA THR A 56 6.03 8.39 0.86
C THR A 56 6.25 9.90 0.85
N VAL A 57 6.15 10.54 2.01
CA VAL A 57 6.18 12.01 2.10
C VAL A 57 7.59 12.56 2.28
N SER A 58 8.42 11.90 3.10
CA SER A 58 9.75 12.43 3.46
C SER A 58 10.93 11.57 2.97
N GLY A 59 10.73 10.35 2.48
CA GLY A 59 11.80 9.44 2.06
C GLY A 59 12.70 9.95 0.93
N ASP A 60 13.13 9.06 0.06
CA ASP A 60 14.05 9.38 -1.05
C ASP A 60 13.55 10.53 -1.93
N PHE A 61 12.22 10.70 -2.07
CA PHE A 61 11.68 11.84 -2.82
C PHE A 61 12.08 13.19 -2.22
N ALA A 62 12.07 13.32 -0.89
CA ALA A 62 12.45 14.57 -0.25
C ALA A 62 13.92 14.92 -0.54
N PHE A 63 14.81 13.93 -0.51
CA PHE A 63 16.23 14.13 -0.84
C PHE A 63 16.44 14.52 -2.30
N TYR A 64 15.85 13.79 -3.23
CA TYR A 64 16.00 14.10 -4.66
C TYR A 64 15.39 15.45 -5.01
N LEU A 65 14.20 15.75 -4.49
CA LEU A 65 13.51 17.01 -4.78
C LEU A 65 14.22 18.21 -4.15
N SER A 66 14.80 18.08 -2.95
CA SER A 66 15.57 19.16 -2.33
C SER A 66 16.81 19.53 -3.15
N SER A 67 17.52 18.51 -3.69
CA SER A 67 18.65 18.75 -4.60
C SER A 67 18.19 19.33 -5.94
N LEU A 68 17.12 18.80 -6.54
CA LEU A 68 16.61 19.30 -7.82
C LEU A 68 16.08 20.74 -7.73
N ASN A 69 15.53 21.13 -6.57
CA ASN A 69 15.05 22.49 -6.28
C ASN A 69 16.12 23.40 -5.68
N GLU A 70 17.38 22.97 -5.65
CA GLU A 70 18.53 23.74 -5.16
C GLU A 70 18.40 24.19 -3.68
N GLN A 71 17.64 23.43 -2.89
CA GLN A 71 17.53 23.65 -1.43
C GLN A 71 18.67 22.98 -0.67
N GLU A 72 19.24 21.92 -1.22
CA GLU A 72 20.37 21.18 -0.67
C GLU A 72 21.36 20.85 -1.79
N ILE A 73 22.65 20.72 -1.43
CA ILE A 73 23.71 20.33 -2.38
C ILE A 73 24.03 18.86 -2.20
N GLY A 74 23.94 18.09 -3.28
CA GLY A 74 24.29 16.68 -3.32
C GLY A 74 25.80 16.45 -3.34
N MET A 75 26.42 16.26 -2.18
CA MET A 75 27.86 16.02 -2.08
C MET A 75 28.16 14.64 -1.50
N GLY A 76 28.99 13.87 -2.19
CA GLY A 76 29.57 12.61 -1.68
C GLY A 76 28.61 11.40 -1.62
N ASN A 77 27.38 11.55 -2.04
CA ASN A 77 26.43 10.44 -2.19
C ASN A 77 26.03 10.32 -3.66
N ASN A 78 26.14 9.14 -4.24
CA ASN A 78 25.89 8.93 -5.67
C ASN A 78 24.51 9.43 -6.11
N GLN A 79 23.47 9.16 -5.33
CA GLN A 79 22.09 9.50 -5.69
C GLN A 79 21.87 11.02 -5.67
N LEU A 80 22.25 11.70 -4.59
CA LEU A 80 22.09 13.15 -4.47
C LEU A 80 23.02 13.92 -5.42
N MET A 81 24.23 13.41 -5.62
CA MET A 81 25.16 14.00 -6.58
C MET A 81 24.62 13.91 -8.02
N PHE A 82 24.01 12.78 -8.40
CA PHE A 82 23.40 12.65 -9.72
C PHE A 82 22.18 13.53 -9.89
N ALA A 83 21.37 13.73 -8.85
CA ALA A 83 20.27 14.69 -8.85
C ALA A 83 20.78 16.12 -9.04
N GLU A 84 21.84 16.51 -8.30
CA GLU A 84 22.50 17.83 -8.41
C GLU A 84 23.07 18.07 -9.82
N MET A 85 23.75 17.09 -10.39
CA MET A 85 24.31 17.16 -11.73
C MET A 85 23.23 17.17 -12.84
N ARG A 86 21.97 16.86 -12.51
CA ARG A 86 20.85 16.72 -13.46
C ARG A 86 21.17 15.81 -14.65
N ASN A 87 22.09 14.87 -14.45
CA ASN A 87 22.56 13.93 -15.46
C ASN A 87 21.68 12.69 -15.50
N SER A 88 20.63 12.70 -16.33
CA SER A 88 19.69 11.59 -16.46
C SER A 88 20.32 10.31 -17.01
N SER A 89 21.50 10.38 -17.63
CA SER A 89 22.19 9.16 -18.13
C SER A 89 22.72 8.26 -17.03
N GLU A 90 22.93 8.80 -15.82
CA GLU A 90 23.38 8.07 -14.63
C GLU A 90 22.19 7.54 -13.78
N TRP A 91 20.98 7.91 -14.13
CA TRP A 91 19.79 7.44 -13.42
C TRP A 91 19.37 6.07 -13.95
N ALA A 92 19.35 5.10 -13.06
CA ALA A 92 18.89 3.76 -13.38
C ALA A 92 17.78 3.34 -12.42
N ALA A 93 16.87 2.50 -12.91
CA ALA A 93 15.79 1.96 -12.09
C ALA A 93 16.28 1.22 -10.83
N SER A 94 17.49 0.69 -10.87
CA SER A 94 18.13 0.01 -9.73
C SER A 94 18.77 0.95 -8.71
N THR A 95 18.91 2.24 -9.01
CA THR A 95 19.64 3.20 -8.15
C THR A 95 18.85 4.45 -7.84
N THR A 96 17.77 4.74 -8.61
CA THR A 96 17.02 5.98 -8.51
C THR A 96 15.53 5.66 -8.34
N PHE A 97 14.93 6.09 -7.22
CA PHE A 97 13.51 5.94 -6.89
C PHE A 97 12.97 4.51 -6.71
N ASN A 98 13.77 3.45 -6.90
CA ASN A 98 13.31 2.07 -6.72
C ASN A 98 12.87 1.78 -5.27
N ASN A 99 13.59 2.31 -4.28
CA ASN A 99 13.24 2.13 -2.87
C ASN A 99 11.87 2.77 -2.55
N VAL A 100 11.66 3.99 -3.03
CA VAL A 100 10.39 4.70 -2.88
C VAL A 100 9.25 3.92 -3.53
N TRP A 101 9.43 3.49 -4.79
CA TRP A 101 8.43 2.70 -5.51
C TRP A 101 8.03 1.45 -4.71
N ASN A 102 9.02 0.65 -4.31
CA ASN A 102 8.77 -0.58 -3.56
C ASN A 102 8.13 -0.31 -2.19
N SER A 103 8.62 0.69 -1.47
CA SER A 103 8.11 1.03 -0.14
C SER A 103 6.66 1.52 -0.18
N ILE A 104 6.31 2.35 -1.16
CA ILE A 104 4.94 2.87 -1.28
C ILE A 104 3.97 1.75 -1.65
N TYR A 105 4.31 0.87 -2.62
CA TYR A 105 3.45 -0.27 -2.96
C TYR A 105 3.35 -1.29 -1.83
N GLY A 106 4.42 -1.50 -1.06
CA GLY A 106 4.37 -2.32 0.16
C GLY A 106 3.42 -1.75 1.21
N ASN A 107 3.47 -0.43 1.44
CA ASN A 107 2.53 0.26 2.33
C ASN A 107 1.08 0.20 1.81
N LEU A 108 0.88 0.40 0.50
CA LEU A 108 -0.44 0.28 -0.12
C LEU A 108 -1.04 -1.12 0.05
N GLN A 109 -0.21 -2.17 0.01
CA GLN A 109 -0.67 -3.52 0.28
C GLN A 109 -1.19 -3.66 1.71
N ASN A 110 -0.46 -3.15 2.71
CA ASN A 110 -0.90 -3.14 4.11
C ASN A 110 -2.19 -2.34 4.29
N ILE A 111 -2.28 -1.17 3.67
CA ILE A 111 -3.47 -0.30 3.73
C ILE A 111 -4.69 -1.01 3.12
N ARG A 112 -4.58 -1.62 1.94
CA ARG A 112 -5.69 -2.35 1.31
C ARG A 112 -6.08 -3.60 2.09
N GLN A 113 -5.12 -4.26 2.73
CA GLN A 113 -5.42 -5.37 3.63
C GLN A 113 -6.21 -4.92 4.87
N MET A 114 -5.88 -3.76 5.45
CA MET A 114 -6.68 -3.16 6.54
C MET A 114 -8.12 -2.90 6.08
N GLN A 115 -8.31 -2.28 4.91
CA GLN A 115 -9.63 -2.01 4.33
C GLN A 115 -10.41 -3.31 4.13
N SER A 116 -9.79 -4.30 3.49
CA SER A 116 -10.41 -5.60 3.21
C SER A 116 -10.91 -6.31 4.48
N LYS A 117 -10.17 -6.24 5.60
CA LYS A 117 -10.59 -6.83 6.87
C LYS A 117 -11.88 -6.19 7.42
N ILE A 118 -12.01 -4.88 7.26
CA ILE A 118 -13.18 -4.15 7.74
C ILE A 118 -14.37 -4.36 6.80
N GLU A 119 -14.14 -4.28 5.48
CA GLU A 119 -15.16 -4.44 4.46
C GLU A 119 -15.73 -5.86 4.39
N ASN A 120 -14.90 -6.87 4.66
CA ASN A 120 -15.29 -8.29 4.73
C ASN A 120 -15.71 -8.72 6.15
N GLU A 121 -15.88 -7.78 7.07
CA GLU A 121 -16.36 -8.03 8.43
C GLU A 121 -15.56 -9.11 9.18
N VAL A 122 -14.25 -9.18 8.95
CA VAL A 122 -13.36 -10.12 9.65
C VAL A 122 -13.50 -9.90 11.17
N PRO A 123 -13.63 -10.96 11.99
CA PRO A 123 -13.79 -10.83 13.42
C PRO A 123 -12.80 -9.87 14.07
N GLY A 124 -13.30 -8.97 14.93
CA GLY A 124 -12.51 -7.91 15.55
C GLY A 124 -12.37 -6.61 14.74
N ASN A 125 -12.89 -6.58 13.49
CA ASN A 125 -12.81 -5.40 12.61
C ASN A 125 -14.19 -4.87 12.18
N VAL A 126 -15.27 -5.52 12.61
CA VAL A 126 -16.64 -5.18 12.21
C VAL A 126 -16.99 -3.77 12.65
N GLY A 127 -17.54 -2.96 11.74
CA GLY A 127 -18.05 -1.62 12.02
C GLY A 127 -17.00 -0.55 12.30
N GLN A 128 -15.71 -0.81 12.10
CA GLN A 128 -14.62 0.14 12.32
C GLN A 128 -14.54 1.17 11.15
N PHE A 129 -15.62 1.91 10.91
CA PHE A 129 -15.72 2.88 9.80
C PHE A 129 -14.74 4.05 9.94
N ASP A 130 -14.35 4.44 11.16
CA ASP A 130 -13.30 5.43 11.41
C ASP A 130 -11.95 4.95 10.86
N ILE A 131 -11.53 3.73 11.16
CA ILE A 131 -10.28 3.15 10.64
C ILE A 131 -10.34 2.94 9.14
N LEU A 132 -11.49 2.48 8.60
CA LEU A 132 -11.67 2.32 7.15
C LEU A 132 -11.46 3.65 6.42
N GLY A 133 -12.08 4.72 6.92
CA GLY A 133 -11.91 6.05 6.35
C GLY A 133 -10.48 6.58 6.46
N MET A 134 -9.79 6.33 7.59
CA MET A 134 -8.37 6.68 7.78
C MET A 134 -7.48 5.94 6.78
N ALA A 135 -7.68 4.63 6.61
CA ALA A 135 -6.95 3.82 5.64
C ALA A 135 -7.15 4.31 4.19
N GLN A 136 -8.38 4.69 3.82
CA GLN A 136 -8.69 5.25 2.51
C GLN A 136 -8.05 6.62 2.27
N VAL A 137 -7.93 7.46 3.30
CA VAL A 137 -7.16 8.72 3.21
C VAL A 137 -5.68 8.44 2.98
N LEU A 138 -5.09 7.48 3.70
CA LEU A 138 -3.69 7.08 3.51
C LEU A 138 -3.46 6.47 2.11
N GLU A 139 -4.39 5.67 1.61
CA GLU A 139 -4.35 5.15 0.23
C GLU A 139 -4.30 6.28 -0.79
N ALA A 140 -5.18 7.27 -0.65
CA ALA A 140 -5.22 8.43 -1.53
C ALA A 140 -3.91 9.22 -1.52
N VAL A 141 -3.27 9.41 -0.36
CA VAL A 141 -1.96 10.07 -0.26
C VAL A 141 -0.88 9.28 -0.98
N ASN A 142 -0.81 7.97 -0.75
CA ASN A 142 0.24 7.12 -1.33
C ASN A 142 0.13 7.06 -2.87
N PHE A 143 -1.06 6.81 -3.42
CA PHE A 143 -1.26 6.84 -4.88
C PHE A 143 -1.12 8.24 -5.47
N GLY A 144 -1.51 9.27 -4.72
CA GLY A 144 -1.35 10.65 -5.16
C GLY A 144 0.12 11.02 -5.35
N VAL A 145 0.99 10.70 -4.40
CA VAL A 145 2.44 10.93 -4.52
C VAL A 145 3.03 10.09 -5.66
N LEU A 146 2.62 8.82 -5.79
CA LEU A 146 3.10 7.98 -6.90
C LEU A 146 2.75 8.60 -8.26
N THR A 147 1.50 8.97 -8.49
CA THR A 147 1.10 9.53 -9.79
C THR A 147 1.66 10.94 -10.04
N ASP A 148 1.81 11.75 -8.98
CA ASP A 148 2.48 13.07 -9.07
C ASP A 148 3.93 12.92 -9.57
N MET A 149 4.64 11.89 -9.13
CA MET A 149 6.06 11.69 -9.42
C MET A 149 6.33 10.86 -10.68
N PHE A 150 5.48 9.87 -10.98
CA PHE A 150 5.73 8.90 -12.06
C PHE A 150 4.74 9.03 -13.24
N GLY A 151 3.67 9.81 -13.11
CA GLY A 151 2.63 9.89 -14.13
C GLY A 151 1.71 8.68 -14.14
N ASP A 152 1.75 7.88 -15.21
CA ASP A 152 1.00 6.64 -15.33
C ASP A 152 1.57 5.57 -14.41
N ILE A 153 0.72 4.94 -13.60
CA ILE A 153 1.12 3.96 -12.59
C ILE A 153 0.14 2.78 -12.52
N PRO A 154 0.53 1.62 -12.02
CA PRO A 154 -0.41 0.58 -11.60
C PRO A 154 -1.33 1.10 -10.49
N TYR A 155 -2.63 1.16 -10.74
CA TYR A 155 -3.64 1.65 -9.79
C TYR A 155 -4.81 0.69 -9.64
N SER A 156 -5.58 0.49 -10.73
CA SER A 156 -6.81 -0.32 -10.71
C SER A 156 -6.56 -1.79 -10.43
N GLU A 157 -5.45 -2.32 -10.94
CA GLU A 157 -5.03 -3.71 -10.80
C GLU A 157 -3.86 -3.88 -9.82
N ALA A 158 -3.46 -2.81 -9.13
CA ALA A 158 -2.34 -2.85 -8.20
C ALA A 158 -2.67 -3.65 -6.93
N VAL A 159 -1.63 -4.20 -6.30
CA VAL A 159 -1.65 -4.77 -4.94
C VAL A 159 -2.61 -5.95 -4.78
N GLN A 160 -2.73 -6.78 -5.82
CA GLN A 160 -3.55 -8.00 -5.80
C GLN A 160 -2.75 -9.26 -5.38
N GLY A 161 -1.49 -9.08 -4.94
CA GLY A 161 -0.61 -10.18 -4.57
C GLY A 161 -0.43 -11.18 -5.72
N GLN A 162 -0.54 -12.47 -5.43
CA GLN A 162 -0.40 -13.52 -6.43
C GLN A 162 -1.52 -13.53 -7.48
N GLY A 163 -2.61 -12.80 -7.26
CA GLY A 163 -3.73 -12.73 -8.21
C GLY A 163 -3.38 -11.96 -9.47
N ASN A 164 -2.48 -10.98 -9.41
CA ASN A 164 -1.97 -10.27 -10.57
C ASN A 164 -0.54 -9.76 -10.34
N LEU A 165 0.43 -10.45 -10.92
CA LEU A 165 1.85 -10.08 -10.82
C LEU A 165 2.31 -9.09 -11.90
N GLN A 166 1.47 -8.79 -12.88
CA GLN A 166 1.76 -7.87 -13.98
C GLN A 166 0.59 -6.88 -14.19
N PRO A 167 0.33 -6.01 -13.18
CA PRO A 167 -0.73 -5.03 -13.29
C PRO A 167 -0.42 -4.04 -14.44
N LYS A 168 -1.46 -3.63 -15.15
CA LYS A 168 -1.35 -2.59 -16.18
C LYS A 168 -1.05 -1.23 -15.55
N LEU A 169 -0.48 -0.34 -16.37
CA LEU A 169 -0.41 1.07 -16.06
C LEU A 169 -1.76 1.73 -16.35
N ASP A 170 -2.27 2.47 -15.40
CA ASP A 170 -3.44 3.34 -15.59
C ASP A 170 -2.98 4.76 -15.88
N ALA A 171 -3.66 5.45 -16.79
CA ALA A 171 -3.31 6.82 -17.13
C ALA A 171 -3.47 7.75 -15.91
N GLN A 172 -2.57 8.72 -15.74
CA GLN A 172 -2.55 9.64 -14.59
C GLN A 172 -3.91 10.29 -14.31
N LYS A 173 -4.65 10.72 -15.35
CA LYS A 173 -5.99 11.31 -15.22
C LYS A 173 -7.00 10.35 -14.59
N ASP A 174 -6.88 9.03 -14.89
CA ASP A 174 -7.77 8.00 -14.37
C ASP A 174 -7.38 7.64 -12.93
N VAL A 175 -6.09 7.68 -12.61
CA VAL A 175 -5.58 7.55 -11.24
C VAL A 175 -6.13 8.68 -10.36
N TYR A 176 -6.07 9.96 -10.78
CA TYR A 176 -6.67 11.05 -10.01
C TYR A 176 -8.19 10.89 -9.86
N THR A 177 -8.88 10.38 -10.86
CA THR A 177 -10.31 10.10 -10.77
C THR A 177 -10.59 9.05 -9.69
N GLY A 178 -9.78 7.99 -9.66
CA GLY A 178 -9.86 6.95 -8.63
C GLY A 178 -9.52 7.46 -7.23
N ILE A 179 -8.48 8.28 -7.08
CA ILE A 179 -8.10 8.91 -5.82
C ILE A 179 -9.25 9.77 -5.28
N LEU A 180 -9.87 10.58 -6.11
CA LEU A 180 -11.02 11.41 -5.71
C LEU A 180 -12.21 10.56 -5.26
N ALA A 181 -12.49 9.46 -5.97
CA ALA A 181 -13.54 8.51 -5.56
C ALA A 181 -13.21 7.80 -4.24
N THR A 182 -11.92 7.46 -4.00
CA THR A 182 -11.46 6.90 -2.73
C THR A 182 -11.64 7.90 -1.59
N LEU A 183 -11.32 9.19 -1.81
CA LEU A 183 -11.55 10.23 -0.81
C LEU A 183 -13.05 10.45 -0.52
N ASP A 184 -13.92 10.32 -1.51
CA ASP A 184 -15.39 10.38 -1.27
C ASP A 184 -15.87 9.23 -0.39
N LYS A 185 -15.36 8.02 -0.62
CA LYS A 185 -15.61 6.87 0.27
C LYS A 185 -15.07 7.11 1.67
N ALA A 186 -13.85 7.65 1.78
CA ALA A 186 -13.23 7.98 3.06
C ALA A 186 -14.07 8.97 3.86
N ILE A 187 -14.55 10.04 3.23
CA ILE A 187 -15.45 11.04 3.83
C ILE A 187 -16.70 10.35 4.36
N GLY A 188 -17.39 9.53 3.54
CA GLY A 188 -18.60 8.84 3.95
C GLY A 188 -18.37 7.86 5.12
N ASN A 189 -17.23 7.16 5.16
CA ASN A 189 -16.89 6.25 6.24
C ASN A 189 -16.49 7.01 7.52
N LEU A 190 -15.72 8.10 7.40
CA LEU A 190 -15.36 8.95 8.55
C LEU A 190 -16.60 9.61 9.18
N GLU A 191 -17.59 10.00 8.36
CA GLU A 191 -18.87 10.52 8.88
C GLU A 191 -19.65 9.46 9.65
N LYS A 192 -19.70 8.20 9.17
CA LYS A 192 -20.29 7.08 9.91
C LYS A 192 -19.53 6.79 11.20
N GLY A 193 -18.22 6.84 11.15
CA GLY A 193 -17.32 6.49 12.25
C GLY A 193 -16.98 7.63 13.20
N LYS A 194 -17.51 8.84 13.04
CA LYS A 194 -17.06 10.01 13.82
C LYS A 194 -17.26 9.90 15.32
N SER A 195 -18.17 9.06 15.78
CA SER A 195 -18.39 8.76 17.20
C SER A 195 -17.61 7.54 17.70
N LEU A 196 -16.88 6.86 16.82
CA LEU A 196 -16.04 5.71 17.17
C LEU A 196 -14.67 6.18 17.65
N THR A 197 -14.03 5.33 18.45
CA THR A 197 -12.65 5.51 18.93
C THR A 197 -11.83 4.25 18.71
N SER A 198 -12.14 3.52 17.61
CA SER A 198 -11.53 2.21 17.32
C SER A 198 -10.01 2.33 17.13
N ALA A 199 -9.54 3.42 16.53
CA ALA A 199 -8.13 3.70 16.33
C ALA A 199 -7.39 4.06 17.63
N GLY A 200 -8.01 4.83 18.52
CA GLY A 200 -7.42 5.25 19.78
C GLY A 200 -5.98 5.77 19.64
N ASN A 201 -5.08 5.24 20.47
CA ASN A 201 -3.67 5.62 20.45
C ASN A 201 -2.88 5.06 19.26
N GLN A 202 -3.46 4.14 18.48
CA GLN A 202 -2.83 3.61 17.26
C GLN A 202 -2.80 4.68 16.14
N ASP A 203 -3.72 5.63 16.21
CA ASP A 203 -3.65 6.84 15.37
C ASP A 203 -2.66 7.85 15.97
N ILE A 204 -1.42 7.78 15.54
CA ILE A 204 -0.36 8.69 15.98
C ILE A 204 -0.49 10.10 15.37
N ALA A 205 -1.28 10.27 14.30
CA ALA A 205 -1.49 11.55 13.64
C ALA A 205 -2.50 12.44 14.37
N TYR A 206 -3.68 11.91 14.67
CA TYR A 206 -4.79 12.68 15.24
C TYR A 206 -5.43 12.04 16.47
N LYS A 207 -4.81 10.99 17.03
CA LYS A 207 -5.25 10.34 18.28
C LYS A 207 -6.66 9.77 18.21
N GLY A 208 -7.03 9.21 17.09
CA GLY A 208 -8.35 8.62 16.85
C GLY A 208 -9.48 9.64 16.62
N VAL A 209 -9.15 10.91 16.41
CA VAL A 209 -10.15 11.96 16.18
C VAL A 209 -10.59 11.96 14.72
N ALA A 210 -11.66 11.24 14.40
CA ALA A 210 -12.16 11.06 13.04
C ALA A 210 -12.52 12.39 12.34
N SER A 211 -12.95 13.42 13.07
CA SER A 211 -13.24 14.73 12.48
C SER A 211 -12.00 15.44 11.91
N LYS A 212 -10.81 15.18 12.44
CA LYS A 212 -9.54 15.71 11.89
C LYS A 212 -9.17 14.99 10.60
N TRP A 213 -9.37 13.67 10.54
CA TRP A 213 -9.21 12.89 9.31
C TRP A 213 -10.22 13.32 8.24
N LEU A 214 -11.45 13.63 8.62
CA LEU A 214 -12.46 14.17 7.73
C LEU A 214 -12.01 15.51 7.12
N ALA A 215 -11.49 16.42 7.93
CA ALA A 215 -10.93 17.68 7.44
C ALA A 215 -9.73 17.45 6.51
N ALA A 216 -8.85 16.51 6.83
CA ALA A 216 -7.74 16.10 5.96
C ALA A 216 -8.21 15.52 4.64
N ALA A 217 -9.25 14.67 4.64
CA ALA A 217 -9.83 14.11 3.41
C ALA A 217 -10.37 15.21 2.48
N HIS A 218 -11.09 16.20 3.02
CA HIS A 218 -11.56 17.34 2.23
C HIS A 218 -10.42 18.19 1.68
N ALA A 219 -9.38 18.45 2.46
CA ALA A 219 -8.20 19.20 2.02
C ALA A 219 -7.45 18.46 0.90
N LEU A 220 -7.27 17.15 1.03
CA LEU A 220 -6.65 16.31 0.00
C LEU A 220 -7.50 16.26 -1.27
N LYS A 221 -8.82 16.18 -1.14
CA LYS A 221 -9.72 16.23 -2.29
C LYS A 221 -9.55 17.53 -3.08
N ALA A 222 -9.50 18.67 -2.40
CA ALA A 222 -9.24 19.96 -3.03
C ALA A 222 -7.87 19.99 -3.71
N ARG A 223 -6.82 19.47 -3.06
CA ARG A 223 -5.46 19.35 -3.62
C ARG A 223 -5.45 18.53 -4.91
N TYR A 224 -6.00 17.33 -4.89
CA TYR A 224 -5.97 16.44 -6.06
C TYR A 224 -6.91 16.89 -7.19
N LEU A 225 -7.95 17.66 -6.89
CA LEU A 225 -8.70 18.38 -7.93
C LEU A 225 -7.82 19.42 -8.66
N LEU A 226 -6.98 20.16 -7.93
CA LEU A 226 -6.02 21.08 -8.53
C LEU A 226 -4.95 20.35 -9.36
N HIS A 227 -4.42 19.22 -8.87
CA HIS A 227 -3.45 18.41 -9.63
C HIS A 227 -4.10 17.87 -10.91
N LYS A 228 -5.35 17.40 -10.83
CA LYS A 228 -6.09 16.92 -11.99
C LYS A 228 -6.30 17.99 -13.07
N LEU A 229 -6.40 19.27 -12.71
CA LEU A 229 -6.48 20.37 -13.67
C LEU A 229 -5.29 20.39 -14.65
N ALA A 230 -4.11 19.94 -14.25
CA ALA A 230 -2.94 19.89 -15.10
C ALA A 230 -3.09 18.90 -16.27
N VAL A 231 -3.85 17.81 -16.03
CA VAL A 231 -4.07 16.72 -17.02
C VAL A 231 -5.48 16.72 -17.61
N GLU A 232 -6.42 17.40 -16.98
CA GLU A 232 -7.81 17.59 -17.44
C GLU A 232 -8.30 19.03 -17.13
N PRO A 233 -7.96 20.02 -17.98
CA PRO A 233 -8.22 21.45 -17.68
C PRO A 233 -9.68 21.82 -17.41
N ASN A 234 -10.63 21.02 -17.87
CA ASN A 234 -12.07 21.31 -17.74
C ASN A 234 -12.74 20.60 -16.54
N VAL A 235 -11.96 19.99 -15.63
CA VAL A 235 -12.51 19.17 -14.53
C VAL A 235 -13.38 19.97 -13.57
N LEU A 236 -13.14 21.27 -13.37
CA LEU A 236 -13.91 22.14 -12.50
C LEU A 236 -15.20 22.70 -13.12
N GLN A 237 -15.43 22.43 -14.41
CA GLN A 237 -16.64 22.91 -15.13
C GLN A 237 -17.77 21.86 -15.12
N LYS A 238 -17.55 20.70 -14.54
CA LYS A 238 -18.51 19.61 -14.33
C LYS A 238 -19.03 19.62 -12.89
#